data_a24e2c08e9d1dcf2bf921c104db53333
#
_entry.id   a24e2c08e9d1dcf2bf921c104db53333
#
_cell.length_a   1.000
_cell.length_b   1.000
_cell.length_c   1.000
_cell.angle_alpha   90.00
_cell.angle_beta   90.00
_cell.angle_gamma   90.00
#
_symmetry.space_group_name_H-M   'P 1'
#
loop_
_entity.id
_entity.type
_entity.pdbx_description
1 polymer ?
#
loop_
_entity_poly.entity_id
_entity_poly.type
_entity_poly.pdbx_seq_one_letter_code
_entity_poly.pdbx_strand_id
1 'polypeptide(L)'
;MAEPNIVLTRIDNRLVHGQVVTAWLQHAGANLIIVPHDEIAENKTRQGLMNLAVPTGTQIRYFSIQKTCDVIHKAAPRQLIALIVETPQDVLKLVKGGVPIKVLNIGNMHMAAGKKQITKAICVDEDDINTFKELR
;
A
#
# COMPACT_ATOMS: atom_id res chain seq x y z
N MET A 1 18.98 -15.28 -0.02
CA MET A 1 17.89 -15.02 0.92
C MET A 1 16.55 -15.13 0.23
N ALA A 2 15.55 -15.66 0.92
CA ALA A 2 14.20 -15.75 0.35
C ALA A 2 13.60 -14.35 0.18
N GLU A 3 12.81 -14.17 -0.87
CA GLU A 3 12.05 -12.95 -1.05
C GLU A 3 10.98 -12.80 0.04
N PRO A 4 10.61 -11.58 0.43
CA PRO A 4 9.50 -11.37 1.34
C PRO A 4 8.19 -11.85 0.69
N ASN A 5 7.27 -12.38 1.51
CA ASN A 5 5.96 -12.83 1.05
C ASN A 5 4.98 -11.66 1.00
N ILE A 6 4.98 -10.94 -0.12
CA ILE A 6 4.03 -9.85 -0.36
C ILE A 6 2.80 -10.46 -1.02
N VAL A 7 1.73 -10.62 -0.24
CA VAL A 7 0.50 -11.28 -0.70
C VAL A 7 -0.53 -10.31 -1.26
N LEU A 8 -0.37 -9.01 -0.98
CA LEU A 8 -1.25 -7.96 -1.48
C LEU A 8 -0.48 -6.66 -1.59
N THR A 9 -0.61 -5.97 -2.71
CA THR A 9 -0.20 -4.57 -2.86
C THR A 9 -1.39 -3.81 -3.41
N ARG A 10 -1.92 -2.88 -2.62
CA ARG A 10 -3.14 -2.16 -2.97
C ARG A 10 -2.92 -0.66 -2.89
N ILE A 11 -3.34 0.05 -3.94
CA ILE A 11 -3.40 1.51 -3.95
C ILE A 11 -4.73 1.93 -3.37
N ASP A 12 -4.69 2.75 -2.33
CA ASP A 12 -5.90 3.31 -1.73
C ASP A 12 -5.56 4.67 -1.12
N ASN A 13 -6.20 5.73 -1.62
CA ASN A 13 -5.91 7.09 -1.19
C ASN A 13 -6.27 7.37 0.27
N ARG A 14 -7.10 6.51 0.88
CA ARG A 14 -7.44 6.59 2.30
C ARG A 14 -6.60 5.65 3.16
N LEU A 15 -5.74 4.84 2.54
CA LEU A 15 -4.88 3.87 3.20
C LEU A 15 -5.70 2.83 3.98
N VAL A 16 -5.36 2.55 5.24
CA VAL A 16 -6.07 1.53 6.01
C VAL A 16 -7.35 2.13 6.59
N HIS A 17 -8.50 1.68 6.11
CA HIS A 17 -9.80 2.20 6.53
C HIS A 17 -10.89 1.15 6.32
N GLY A 18 -11.80 1.02 7.27
CA GLY A 18 -13.05 0.31 7.15
C GLY A 18 -13.01 -1.13 6.64
N GLN A 19 -14.20 -1.63 6.34
CA GLN A 19 -14.42 -3.05 6.03
C GLN A 19 -13.87 -3.51 4.69
N VAL A 20 -13.75 -2.61 3.71
CA VAL A 20 -13.26 -2.97 2.37
C VAL A 20 -11.81 -3.45 2.45
N VAL A 21 -10.96 -2.69 3.14
CA VAL A 21 -9.56 -3.09 3.34
C VAL A 21 -9.46 -4.38 4.13
N THR A 22 -10.27 -4.50 5.21
CA THR A 22 -10.31 -5.71 6.03
C THR A 22 -10.66 -6.95 5.20
N ALA A 23 -11.66 -6.83 4.31
CA ALA A 23 -12.05 -7.93 3.44
C ALA A 23 -10.92 -8.35 2.49
N TRP A 24 -10.21 -7.38 1.90
CA TRP A 24 -9.07 -7.66 1.04
C TRP A 24 -7.92 -8.33 1.79
N LEU A 25 -7.64 -7.88 3.02
CA LEU A 25 -6.60 -8.47 3.86
C LEU A 25 -6.91 -9.94 4.18
N GLN A 26 -8.17 -10.23 4.54
CA GLN A 26 -8.61 -11.59 4.82
C GLN A 26 -8.53 -12.47 3.57
N HIS A 27 -8.98 -11.96 2.44
CA HIS A 27 -8.93 -12.70 1.18
C HIS A 27 -7.49 -13.05 0.78
N ALA A 28 -6.56 -12.13 0.97
CA ALA A 28 -5.14 -12.34 0.65
C ALA A 28 -4.42 -13.17 1.71
N GLY A 29 -4.99 -13.33 2.89
CA GLY A 29 -4.35 -14.05 3.99
C GLY A 29 -3.23 -13.27 4.66
N ALA A 30 -3.24 -11.94 4.58
CA ALA A 30 -2.19 -11.11 5.16
C ALA A 30 -2.24 -11.10 6.69
N ASN A 31 -1.08 -11.14 7.32
CA ASN A 31 -0.96 -11.03 8.78
C ASN A 31 -0.10 -9.83 9.22
N LEU A 32 0.46 -9.11 8.28
CA LEU A 32 1.25 -7.90 8.52
C LEU A 32 0.91 -6.85 7.47
N ILE A 33 0.51 -5.67 7.92
CA ILE A 33 0.28 -4.52 7.05
C ILE A 33 1.49 -3.61 7.14
N ILE A 34 2.03 -3.18 6.00
CA ILE A 34 3.03 -2.12 5.93
C ILE A 34 2.42 -0.96 5.15
N VAL A 35 2.44 0.22 5.73
CA VAL A 35 2.00 1.47 5.09
C VAL A 35 3.26 2.28 4.78
N PRO A 36 3.79 2.18 3.54
CA PRO A 36 4.97 2.96 3.16
C PRO A 36 4.53 4.37 2.76
N HIS A 37 4.75 5.33 3.65
CA HIS A 37 4.31 6.69 3.47
C HIS A 37 5.13 7.62 4.36
N ASP A 38 5.89 8.53 3.77
CA ASP A 38 6.82 9.37 4.51
C ASP A 38 6.14 10.22 5.58
N GLU A 39 5.01 10.83 5.24
CA GLU A 39 4.27 11.69 6.16
C GLU A 39 3.61 10.87 7.28
N ILE A 40 2.95 9.78 6.93
CA ILE A 40 2.25 8.93 7.90
C ILE A 40 3.24 8.28 8.88
N ALA A 41 4.43 7.97 8.43
CA ALA A 41 5.47 7.38 9.29
C ALA A 41 5.81 8.27 10.48
N GLU A 42 5.53 9.56 10.38
CA GLU A 42 5.78 10.54 11.43
C GLU A 42 4.51 11.11 12.07
N ASN A 43 3.33 10.61 11.69
CA ASN A 43 2.05 11.14 12.14
C ASN A 43 1.32 10.16 13.06
N LYS A 44 1.56 10.29 14.36
CA LYS A 44 0.98 9.38 15.36
C LYS A 44 -0.54 9.44 15.43
N THR A 45 -1.14 10.61 15.19
CA THR A 45 -2.61 10.75 15.20
C THR A 45 -3.24 9.93 14.08
N ARG A 46 -2.72 10.03 12.86
CA ARG A 46 -3.25 9.25 11.73
C ARG A 46 -2.97 7.75 11.90
N GLN A 47 -1.82 7.38 12.44
CA GLN A 47 -1.52 5.98 12.77
C GLN A 47 -2.54 5.43 13.76
N GLY A 48 -2.89 6.19 14.79
CA GLY A 48 -3.89 5.78 15.78
C GLY A 48 -5.26 5.53 15.16
N LEU A 49 -5.68 6.39 14.21
CA LEU A 49 -6.95 6.20 13.50
C LEU A 49 -6.93 4.94 12.63
N MET A 50 -5.84 4.69 11.92
CA MET A 50 -5.71 3.48 11.11
C MET A 50 -5.66 2.21 11.94
N ASN A 51 -5.04 2.26 13.13
CA ASN A 51 -4.99 1.11 14.03
C ASN A 51 -6.37 0.59 14.38
N LEU A 52 -7.39 1.47 14.44
CA LEU A 52 -8.76 1.07 14.74
C LEU A 52 -9.37 0.17 13.66
N ALA A 53 -8.89 0.25 12.42
CA ALA A 53 -9.39 -0.54 11.31
C ALA A 53 -8.65 -1.85 11.12
N VAL A 54 -7.57 -2.09 11.86
CA VAL A 54 -6.75 -3.30 11.71
C VAL A 54 -7.44 -4.49 12.36
N PRO A 55 -7.60 -5.62 11.65
CA PRO A 55 -8.22 -6.82 12.24
C PRO A 55 -7.40 -7.39 13.41
N THR A 56 -8.09 -7.99 14.36
CA THR A 56 -7.43 -8.70 15.45
C THR A 56 -6.51 -9.80 14.90
N GLY A 57 -5.30 -9.87 15.42
CA GLY A 57 -4.30 -10.84 14.96
C GLY A 57 -3.43 -10.36 13.80
N THR A 58 -3.73 -9.20 13.24
CA THR A 58 -2.91 -8.58 12.19
C THR A 58 -2.07 -7.48 12.79
N GLN A 59 -0.78 -7.46 12.45
CA GLN A 59 0.12 -6.38 12.87
C GLN A 59 0.17 -5.30 11.80
N ILE A 60 0.52 -4.07 12.18
CA ILE A 60 0.69 -2.96 11.26
C ILE A 60 1.97 -2.20 11.57
N ARG A 61 2.66 -1.76 10.51
CA ARG A 61 3.86 -0.93 10.61
C ARG A 61 3.75 0.24 9.67
N TYR A 62 4.18 1.40 10.13
CA TYR A 62 4.21 2.64 9.35
C TYR A 62 5.67 3.01 9.13
N PHE A 63 6.12 2.89 7.89
CA PHE A 63 7.50 3.19 7.52
C PHE A 63 7.54 4.26 6.45
N SER A 64 8.64 5.01 6.37
CA SER A 64 8.89 5.81 5.17
C SER A 64 9.07 4.89 3.98
N ILE A 65 8.94 5.42 2.77
CA ILE A 65 9.15 4.62 1.56
C ILE A 65 10.57 4.04 1.56
N GLN A 66 11.57 4.85 1.88
CA GLN A 66 12.95 4.40 1.91
C GLN A 66 13.18 3.30 2.96
N LYS A 67 12.62 3.47 4.16
CA LYS A 67 12.75 2.45 5.20
C LYS A 67 12.10 1.13 4.78
N THR A 68 10.95 1.20 4.11
CA THR A 68 10.29 0.01 3.57
C THR A 68 11.22 -0.73 2.61
N CYS A 69 11.85 -0.01 1.70
CA CYS A 69 12.82 -0.61 0.78
C CYS A 69 13.98 -1.27 1.53
N ASP A 70 14.44 -0.64 2.60
CA ASP A 70 15.61 -1.11 3.36
C ASP A 70 15.31 -2.36 4.18
N VAL A 71 14.09 -2.47 4.74
CA VAL A 71 13.79 -3.51 5.74
C VAL A 71 12.93 -4.66 5.23
N ILE A 72 12.25 -4.50 4.11
CA ILE A 72 11.26 -5.52 3.66
C ILE A 72 11.92 -6.88 3.41
N HIS A 73 13.15 -6.90 2.95
CA HIS A 73 13.89 -8.15 2.70
C HIS A 73 14.30 -8.88 3.98
N LYS A 74 14.15 -8.23 5.14
CA LYS A 74 14.42 -8.84 6.45
C LYS A 74 13.19 -9.54 7.01
N ALA A 75 12.05 -9.49 6.33
CA ALA A 75 10.82 -10.12 6.78
C ALA A 75 10.97 -11.64 6.85
N ALA A 76 10.42 -12.24 7.91
CA ALA A 76 10.42 -13.69 8.03
C ALA A 76 9.45 -14.33 7.04
N PRO A 77 9.70 -15.57 6.57
CA PRO A 77 8.79 -16.24 5.62
C PRO A 77 7.35 -16.37 6.12
N ARG A 78 7.14 -16.42 7.43
CA ARG A 78 5.81 -16.50 8.03
C ARG A 78 5.05 -15.18 8.00
N GLN A 79 5.71 -14.07 7.69
CA GLN A 79 5.09 -12.75 7.60
C GLN A 79 4.49 -12.59 6.21
N LEU A 80 3.15 -12.64 6.15
CA LEU A 80 2.39 -12.48 4.91
C LEU A 80 1.98 -11.03 4.80
N ILE A 81 2.66 -10.28 3.94
CA ILE A 81 2.68 -8.83 3.93
C ILE A 81 1.65 -8.25 2.98
N ALA A 82 0.83 -7.32 3.47
CA ALA A 82 0.01 -6.44 2.65
C ALA A 82 0.64 -5.04 2.64
N LEU A 83 0.94 -4.54 1.45
CA LEU A 83 1.39 -3.17 1.25
C LEU A 83 0.17 -2.33 0.89
N ILE A 84 -0.16 -1.35 1.71
CA ILE A 84 -1.24 -0.40 1.44
C ILE A 84 -0.60 0.94 1.14
N VAL A 85 -0.74 1.39 -0.11
CA VAL A 85 0.00 2.53 -0.66
C VAL A 85 -0.99 3.60 -1.12
N GLU A 86 -0.66 4.86 -0.92
CA GLU A 86 -1.58 5.97 -1.23
C GLU A 86 -1.71 6.23 -2.73
N THR A 87 -0.60 6.20 -3.48
CA THR A 87 -0.58 6.59 -4.89
C THR A 87 0.22 5.62 -5.76
N PRO A 88 -0.03 5.61 -7.10
CA PRO A 88 0.80 4.83 -8.01
C PRO A 88 2.27 5.26 -8.00
N GLN A 89 2.53 6.56 -7.81
CA GLN A 89 3.88 7.09 -7.77
C GLN A 89 4.68 6.50 -6.61
N ASP A 90 4.03 6.31 -5.46
CA ASP A 90 4.65 5.67 -4.30
C ASP A 90 4.96 4.20 -4.58
N VAL A 91 4.06 3.49 -5.28
CA VAL A 91 4.34 2.11 -5.72
C VAL A 91 5.57 2.06 -6.61
N LEU A 92 5.67 3.00 -7.55
CA LEU A 92 6.84 3.06 -8.45
C LEU A 92 8.13 3.28 -7.67
N LYS A 93 8.13 4.14 -6.66
CA LYS A 93 9.29 4.35 -5.79
C LYS A 93 9.70 3.05 -5.07
N LEU A 94 8.72 2.28 -4.60
CA LEU A 94 8.99 1.00 -3.96
C LEU A 94 9.62 0.00 -4.93
N VAL A 95 9.07 -0.11 -6.13
CA VAL A 95 9.59 -1.01 -7.16
C VAL A 95 11.01 -0.63 -7.54
N LYS A 96 11.27 0.66 -7.77
CA LYS A 96 12.62 1.15 -8.08
C LYS A 96 13.59 0.94 -6.93
N GLY A 97 13.10 0.93 -5.71
CA GLY A 97 13.89 0.67 -4.50
C GLY A 97 14.13 -0.82 -4.21
N GLY A 98 13.66 -1.71 -5.08
CA GLY A 98 13.92 -3.14 -4.96
C GLY A 98 12.84 -3.96 -4.27
N VAL A 99 11.67 -3.38 -3.97
CA VAL A 99 10.55 -4.13 -3.39
C VAL A 99 9.92 -5.02 -4.46
N PRO A 100 9.83 -6.34 -4.24
CA PRO A 100 9.38 -7.27 -5.29
C PRO A 100 7.85 -7.33 -5.39
N ILE A 101 7.26 -6.29 -5.98
CA ILE A 101 5.82 -6.20 -6.21
C ILE A 101 5.51 -6.85 -7.57
N LYS A 102 4.71 -7.91 -7.57
CA LYS A 102 4.37 -8.65 -8.80
C LYS A 102 2.96 -8.36 -9.30
N VAL A 103 2.03 -8.07 -8.41
CA VAL A 103 0.63 -7.80 -8.73
C VAL A 103 0.19 -6.56 -7.98
N LEU A 104 -0.50 -5.67 -8.66
CA LEU A 104 -0.99 -4.42 -8.08
C LEU A 104 -2.51 -4.38 -8.14
N ASN A 105 -3.14 -4.21 -6.97
CA ASN A 105 -4.57 -4.03 -6.84
C ASN A 105 -4.87 -2.53 -6.70
N ILE A 106 -5.79 -2.01 -7.52
CA ILE A 106 -6.15 -0.60 -7.46
C ILE A 106 -7.48 -0.47 -6.71
N GLY A 107 -7.42 0.16 -5.53
CA GLY A 107 -8.60 0.42 -4.70
C GLY A 107 -9.21 1.77 -4.99
N ASN A 108 -8.84 2.79 -4.22
CA ASN A 108 -9.38 4.14 -4.36
C ASN A 108 -8.32 5.14 -4.82
N MET A 109 -8.67 5.93 -5.83
CA MET A 109 -7.91 7.09 -6.27
C MET A 109 -8.91 8.23 -6.46
N HIS A 110 -8.96 9.17 -5.51
CA HIS A 110 -10.00 10.17 -5.46
C HIS A 110 -9.88 11.25 -6.54
N MET A 111 -11.00 11.93 -6.82
CA MET A 111 -11.04 13.04 -7.76
C MET A 111 -10.26 14.25 -7.24
N ALA A 112 -9.49 14.87 -8.10
CA ALA A 112 -8.78 16.11 -7.85
C ALA A 112 -8.66 16.89 -9.16
N ALA A 113 -8.20 18.13 -9.10
CA ALA A 113 -8.00 18.94 -10.31
C ALA A 113 -7.09 18.22 -11.30
N GLY A 114 -7.48 18.16 -12.56
CA GLY A 114 -6.71 17.50 -13.61
C GLY A 114 -6.92 16.00 -13.71
N LYS A 115 -7.72 15.40 -12.83
CA LYS A 115 -7.99 13.96 -12.86
C LYS A 115 -9.24 13.61 -13.67
N LYS A 116 -9.19 12.46 -14.32
CA LYS A 116 -10.30 11.92 -15.08
C LYS A 116 -10.83 10.68 -14.37
N GLN A 117 -12.14 10.63 -14.15
CA GLN A 117 -12.77 9.48 -13.50
C GLN A 117 -12.85 8.30 -14.45
N ILE A 118 -12.28 7.17 -14.06
CA ILE A 118 -12.34 5.91 -14.81
C ILE A 118 -13.44 5.02 -14.24
N THR A 119 -13.52 4.94 -12.90
CA THR A 119 -14.61 4.26 -12.19
C THR A 119 -15.09 5.16 -11.05
N LYS A 120 -16.12 4.74 -10.31
CA LYS A 120 -16.61 5.50 -9.16
C LYS A 120 -15.53 5.78 -8.10
N ALA A 121 -14.59 4.85 -7.96
CA ALA A 121 -13.57 4.92 -6.92
C ALA A 121 -12.19 5.33 -7.45
N ILE A 122 -11.98 5.37 -8.77
CA ILE A 122 -10.65 5.57 -9.36
C ILE A 122 -10.67 6.77 -10.30
N CYS A 123 -9.90 7.80 -9.94
CA CYS A 123 -9.67 8.98 -10.76
C CYS A 123 -8.18 9.12 -11.01
N VAL A 124 -7.80 9.42 -12.25
CA VAL A 124 -6.38 9.51 -12.64
C VAL A 124 -6.11 10.80 -13.41
N ASP A 125 -4.89 11.30 -13.28
CA ASP A 125 -4.35 12.34 -14.15
C ASP A 125 -3.30 11.73 -15.09
N GLU A 126 -2.69 12.56 -15.94
CA GLU A 126 -1.72 12.09 -16.90
C GLU A 126 -0.49 11.48 -16.22
N ASP A 127 -0.08 12.02 -15.09
CA ASP A 127 1.06 11.51 -14.33
C ASP A 127 0.75 10.10 -13.78
N ASP A 128 -0.45 9.86 -13.28
CA ASP A 128 -0.88 8.54 -12.83
C ASP A 128 -0.84 7.54 -13.99
N ILE A 129 -1.35 7.91 -15.16
CA ILE A 129 -1.36 7.05 -16.35
C ILE A 129 0.05 6.66 -16.75
N ASN A 130 0.96 7.64 -16.79
CA ASN A 130 2.35 7.40 -17.13
C ASN A 130 3.03 6.48 -16.11
N THR A 131 2.72 6.67 -14.83
CA THR A 131 3.25 5.82 -13.76
C THR A 131 2.79 4.37 -13.92
N PHE A 132 1.50 4.15 -14.21
CA PHE A 132 1.00 2.79 -14.46
C PHE A 132 1.67 2.15 -15.67
N LYS A 133 1.91 2.90 -16.74
CA LYS A 133 2.65 2.39 -17.92
C LYS A 133 4.06 1.96 -17.54
N GLU A 134 4.73 2.71 -16.68
CA GLU A 134 6.09 2.40 -16.24
C GLU A 134 6.12 1.17 -15.32
N LEU A 135 5.06 0.96 -14.51
CA LEU A 135 4.95 -0.21 -13.62
C LEU A 135 4.67 -1.51 -14.37
N ARG A 136 4.22 -1.43 -15.58
CA ARG A 136 3.83 -2.58 -16.39
C ARG A 136 5.00 -3.50 -16.87
#